data_aa72554e5fea5d11ab72d408051886b7
#
_entry.id   aa72554e5fea5d11ab72d408051886b7
#
_cell.length_a   1.000
_cell.length_b   1.000
_cell.length_c   1.000
_cell.angle_alpha   90.00
_cell.angle_beta   90.00
_cell.angle_gamma   90.00
#
_symmetry.space_group_name_H-M   'P 1'
#
loop_
_entity.id
_entity.type
_entity.pdbx_description
1 polymer ?
#
loop_
_entity_poly.entity_id
_entity_poly.type
_entity_poly.pdbx_seq_one_letter_code
_entity_poly.pdbx_strand_id
1 'polypeptide(L)'
;MHIYSVSDPEFKSYGRVWDDVPSSLTAPLVEALAATPIPEGSKYVASAPELEQVEGADTLGLLMYGGRPFQLGWCNGHNTQLNCLEYHRASEFNLGARDFILLLAKREQIVDGKLDTAQVKAFRAPAGTLVEVYATTLHYTPCMVDDGGFQVMVALPAGTNGPRPEAAADMPAAGDSYCYWKADKWVLCHADSPKAAEGGYVGLTGKNLDITVD
;
A
#
# COMPACT_ATOMS: atom_id res chain seq x y z
N MET A 1 1.80 4.69 -19.65
CA MET A 1 1.85 5.62 -18.50
C MET A 1 3.30 5.92 -18.17
N HIS A 2 3.68 7.15 -17.76
CA HIS A 2 5.06 7.42 -17.32
C HIS A 2 5.26 6.84 -15.90
N ILE A 3 6.37 6.12 -15.70
CA ILE A 3 6.75 5.55 -14.40
C ILE A 3 7.92 6.35 -13.86
N TYR A 4 7.70 7.09 -12.78
CA TYR A 4 8.70 7.85 -12.05
C TYR A 4 9.50 6.93 -11.10
N SER A 5 10.66 7.39 -10.65
CA SER A 5 11.34 6.80 -9.50
C SER A 5 10.78 7.38 -8.19
N VAL A 6 10.80 6.60 -7.10
CA VAL A 6 10.55 7.16 -5.75
C VAL A 6 11.62 8.17 -5.33
N SER A 7 12.75 8.24 -6.04
CA SER A 7 13.81 9.25 -5.85
C SER A 7 13.52 10.55 -6.60
N ASP A 8 12.54 10.59 -7.51
CA ASP A 8 12.23 11.80 -8.28
C ASP A 8 11.52 12.84 -7.39
N PRO A 9 11.68 14.13 -7.70
CA PRO A 9 11.02 15.22 -6.95
C PRO A 9 9.50 15.08 -6.89
N GLU A 10 8.89 14.46 -7.90
CA GLU A 10 7.46 14.20 -8.00
C GLU A 10 6.92 13.36 -6.86
N PHE A 11 7.74 12.46 -6.32
CA PHE A 11 7.34 11.57 -5.22
C PHE A 11 7.16 12.30 -3.89
N LYS A 12 7.87 13.39 -3.65
CA LYS A 12 7.89 14.13 -2.37
C LYS A 12 6.52 14.53 -1.84
N SER A 13 5.54 14.69 -2.72
CA SER A 13 4.18 15.03 -2.32
C SER A 13 3.29 13.81 -2.05
N TYR A 14 3.78 12.62 -2.29
CA TYR A 14 3.11 11.33 -2.06
C TYR A 14 3.71 10.56 -0.90
N GLY A 15 5.00 10.73 -0.69
CA GLY A 15 5.75 9.97 0.29
C GLY A 15 7.18 10.46 0.46
N ARG A 16 7.98 9.65 1.14
CA ARG A 16 9.39 9.89 1.40
C ARG A 16 10.17 8.58 1.26
N VAL A 17 11.37 8.64 0.72
CA VAL A 17 12.39 7.58 0.84
C VAL A 17 13.14 7.79 2.16
N TRP A 18 13.30 6.74 2.93
CA TRP A 18 14.05 6.71 4.20
C TRP A 18 15.46 6.17 3.95
N ASP A 19 16.29 6.97 3.28
CA ASP A 19 17.66 6.64 2.84
C ASP A 19 18.70 6.73 3.98
N ASP A 20 18.33 7.31 5.11
CA ASP A 20 19.15 7.46 6.30
C ASP A 20 18.98 6.33 7.32
N VAL A 21 18.10 5.35 7.08
CA VAL A 21 17.92 4.17 7.96
C VAL A 21 19.09 3.20 7.75
N PRO A 22 19.76 2.76 8.85
CA PRO A 22 20.83 1.78 8.74
C PRO A 22 20.38 0.49 8.06
N SER A 23 21.16 0.02 7.09
CA SER A 23 20.87 -1.25 6.38
C SER A 23 20.80 -2.47 7.31
N SER A 24 21.44 -2.41 8.48
CA SER A 24 21.31 -3.44 9.51
C SER A 24 19.89 -3.65 10.03
N LEU A 25 19.00 -2.65 9.86
CA LEU A 25 17.58 -2.76 10.24
C LEU A 25 16.69 -3.21 9.06
N THR A 26 17.10 -2.96 7.81
CA THR A 26 16.28 -3.27 6.64
C THR A 26 16.71 -4.58 5.95
N ALA A 27 18.01 -4.89 5.88
CA ALA A 27 18.50 -6.06 5.17
C ALA A 27 17.96 -7.40 5.73
N PRO A 28 17.90 -7.64 7.07
CA PRO A 28 17.31 -8.87 7.60
C PRO A 28 15.83 -9.02 7.27
N LEU A 29 15.08 -7.90 7.21
CA LEU A 29 13.67 -7.92 6.80
C LEU A 29 13.50 -8.23 5.32
N VAL A 30 14.39 -7.71 4.46
CA VAL A 30 14.40 -8.04 3.01
C VAL A 30 14.68 -9.53 2.82
N GLU A 31 15.62 -10.11 3.58
CA GLU A 31 15.94 -11.55 3.51
C GLU A 31 14.75 -12.40 3.96
N ALA A 32 14.12 -12.08 5.09
CA ALA A 32 12.95 -12.78 5.58
C ALA A 32 11.77 -12.66 4.61
N LEU A 33 11.55 -11.48 4.04
CA LEU A 33 10.52 -11.22 3.04
C LEU A 33 10.75 -12.04 1.76
N ALA A 34 12.00 -12.15 1.30
CA ALA A 34 12.34 -12.94 0.10
C ALA A 34 12.01 -14.43 0.25
N ALA A 35 11.94 -14.95 1.49
CA ALA A 35 11.53 -16.32 1.78
C ALA A 35 10.00 -16.53 1.76
N THR A 36 9.20 -15.45 1.69
CA THR A 36 7.73 -15.53 1.65
C THR A 36 7.22 -15.91 0.25
N PRO A 37 6.05 -16.54 0.11
CA PRO A 37 5.54 -16.98 -1.19
C PRO A 37 5.14 -15.82 -2.10
N ILE A 38 5.26 -16.03 -3.42
CA ILE A 38 4.71 -15.15 -4.47
C ILE A 38 3.57 -15.91 -5.15
N PRO A 39 2.30 -15.65 -4.83
CA PRO A 39 1.17 -16.33 -5.46
C PRO A 39 0.91 -15.80 -6.89
N GLU A 40 0.18 -16.58 -7.70
CA GLU A 40 -0.26 -16.22 -9.06
C GLU A 40 -1.06 -14.91 -9.12
N GLY A 41 -1.92 -14.66 -8.13
CA GLY A 41 -2.58 -13.37 -7.92
C GLY A 41 -1.87 -12.55 -6.86
N SER A 42 -2.60 -11.71 -6.13
CA SER A 42 -2.04 -10.94 -5.01
C SER A 42 -2.61 -11.42 -3.69
N LYS A 43 -1.74 -11.51 -2.68
CA LYS A 43 -2.12 -11.85 -1.30
C LYS A 43 -1.53 -10.84 -0.33
N TYR A 44 -2.36 -10.40 0.60
CA TYR A 44 -1.96 -9.55 1.72
C TYR A 44 -2.07 -10.32 3.04
N VAL A 45 -1.04 -10.23 3.86
CA VAL A 45 -0.97 -10.73 5.24
C VAL A 45 -0.68 -9.55 6.14
N ALA A 46 -1.60 -9.17 7.01
CA ALA A 46 -1.53 -7.94 7.78
C ALA A 46 -0.45 -7.94 8.86
N SER A 47 -0.21 -9.10 9.48
CA SER A 47 0.79 -9.33 10.54
C SER A 47 1.43 -10.67 10.26
N ALA A 48 2.74 -10.68 10.06
CA ALA A 48 3.51 -11.83 9.64
C ALA A 48 4.62 -12.11 10.66
N PRO A 49 4.50 -13.17 11.48
CA PRO A 49 5.50 -13.50 12.49
C PRO A 49 6.92 -13.61 11.92
N GLU A 50 7.05 -14.08 10.69
CA GLU A 50 8.33 -14.17 9.98
C GLU A 50 9.01 -12.83 9.71
N LEU A 51 8.27 -11.71 9.76
CA LEU A 51 8.80 -10.35 9.68
C LEU A 51 8.89 -9.70 11.07
N GLU A 52 7.85 -9.88 11.90
CA GLU A 52 7.77 -9.24 13.21
C GLU A 52 8.83 -9.75 14.19
N GLN A 53 9.32 -11.00 14.02
CA GLN A 53 10.35 -11.62 14.87
C GLN A 53 11.79 -11.40 14.35
N VAL A 54 11.96 -10.66 13.27
CA VAL A 54 13.30 -10.32 12.75
C VAL A 54 14.01 -9.39 13.72
N GLU A 55 15.29 -9.64 13.98
CA GLU A 55 16.11 -8.77 14.81
C GLU A 55 16.12 -7.33 14.25
N GLY A 56 15.82 -6.35 15.08
CA GLY A 56 15.73 -4.94 14.69
C GLY A 56 14.35 -4.49 14.20
N ALA A 57 13.38 -5.40 14.00
CA ALA A 57 12.02 -5.05 13.59
C ALA A 57 11.35 -4.06 14.56
N ASP A 58 11.48 -4.28 15.89
CA ASP A 58 10.97 -3.39 16.92
C ASP A 58 11.62 -2.00 16.85
N THR A 59 12.94 -1.95 16.62
CA THR A 59 13.67 -0.69 16.47
C THR A 59 13.21 0.08 15.24
N LEU A 60 13.03 -0.60 14.11
CA LEU A 60 12.48 0.01 12.91
C LEU A 60 11.04 0.49 13.15
N GLY A 61 10.20 -0.30 13.81
CA GLY A 61 8.85 0.07 14.19
C GLY A 61 8.80 1.32 15.09
N LEU A 62 9.74 1.42 16.03
CA LEU A 62 9.89 2.62 16.88
C LEU A 62 10.24 3.86 16.05
N LEU A 63 11.15 3.73 15.08
CA LEU A 63 11.49 4.82 14.14
C LEU A 63 10.28 5.25 13.31
N MET A 64 9.53 4.28 12.76
CA MET A 64 8.37 4.55 11.90
C MET A 64 7.17 5.15 12.64
N TYR A 65 6.91 4.69 13.88
CA TYR A 65 5.63 4.97 14.56
C TYR A 65 5.78 5.60 15.95
N GLY A 66 7.01 5.92 16.40
CA GLY A 66 7.25 6.66 17.65
C GLY A 66 6.75 5.96 18.91
N GLY A 67 6.73 4.62 18.95
CA GLY A 67 6.22 3.82 20.07
C GLY A 67 4.72 3.49 20.01
N ARG A 68 4.01 3.91 18.96
CA ARG A 68 2.66 3.43 18.69
C ARG A 68 2.73 1.94 18.33
N PRO A 69 1.80 1.09 18.82
CA PRO A 69 1.72 -0.30 18.39
C PRO A 69 1.61 -0.40 16.86
N PHE A 70 2.38 -1.28 16.24
CA PHE A 70 2.46 -1.48 14.81
C PHE A 70 2.40 -2.96 14.47
N GLN A 71 2.28 -3.27 13.21
CA GLN A 71 2.32 -4.60 12.63
C GLN A 71 3.20 -4.59 11.38
N LEU A 72 3.92 -5.68 11.14
CA LEU A 72 4.64 -5.94 9.90
C LEU A 72 3.97 -7.09 9.17
N GLY A 73 3.45 -6.79 8.01
CA GLY A 73 2.87 -7.77 7.11
C GLY A 73 3.56 -7.76 5.75
N TRP A 74 2.97 -8.43 4.79
CA TRP A 74 3.45 -8.39 3.42
C TRP A 74 2.30 -8.43 2.41
N CYS A 75 2.54 -7.83 1.25
CA CYS A 75 1.72 -7.93 0.06
C CYS A 75 2.59 -8.46 -1.07
N ASN A 76 2.31 -9.67 -1.54
CA ASN A 76 3.08 -10.34 -2.58
C ASN A 76 2.19 -10.85 -3.69
N GLY A 77 2.76 -11.03 -4.87
CA GLY A 77 2.05 -11.65 -5.98
C GLY A 77 2.39 -11.09 -7.35
N HIS A 78 1.42 -11.25 -8.25
CA HIS A 78 1.48 -10.74 -9.61
C HIS A 78 0.30 -9.80 -9.84
N ASN A 79 0.59 -8.54 -10.15
CA ASN A 79 -0.40 -7.51 -10.44
C ASN A 79 0.21 -6.46 -11.35
N THR A 80 -0.57 -5.99 -12.33
CA THR A 80 -0.24 -4.86 -13.21
C THR A 80 -1.32 -3.79 -13.18
N GLN A 81 -2.45 -4.05 -12.52
CA GLN A 81 -3.65 -3.22 -12.60
C GLN A 81 -3.86 -2.38 -11.34
N LEU A 82 -4.44 -1.19 -11.54
CA LEU A 82 -4.82 -0.27 -10.47
C LEU A 82 -5.92 -0.88 -9.58
N ASN A 83 -7.00 -1.35 -10.17
CA ASN A 83 -8.18 -1.92 -9.55
C ASN A 83 -8.86 -1.03 -8.50
N CYS A 84 -8.13 -0.60 -7.48
CA CYS A 84 -8.62 0.22 -6.37
C CYS A 84 -7.56 1.23 -5.94
N LEU A 85 -7.99 2.17 -5.10
CA LEU A 85 -7.14 3.01 -4.27
C LEU A 85 -7.69 3.03 -2.85
N GLU A 86 -6.82 2.97 -1.87
CA GLU A 86 -7.16 3.00 -0.45
C GLU A 86 -6.29 4.00 0.31
N TYR A 87 -6.70 4.31 1.52
CA TYR A 87 -5.90 5.08 2.45
C TYR A 87 -6.19 4.68 3.90
N HIS A 88 -5.24 5.02 4.76
CA HIS A 88 -5.26 4.84 6.20
C HIS A 88 -5.13 6.18 6.91
N ARG A 89 -5.39 6.24 8.22
CA ARG A 89 -5.20 7.47 9.02
C ARG A 89 -3.77 7.64 9.52
N ALA A 90 -2.86 6.77 9.10
CA ALA A 90 -1.43 6.87 9.34
C ALA A 90 -0.68 6.61 8.03
N SER A 91 0.60 7.00 7.96
CA SER A 91 1.48 6.59 6.86
C SER A 91 1.66 5.07 6.85
N GLU A 92 1.76 4.52 5.64
CA GLU A 92 2.18 3.14 5.40
C GLU A 92 3.65 3.13 5.00
N PHE A 93 4.42 2.12 5.47
CA PHE A 93 5.79 1.92 5.02
C PHE A 93 5.89 0.65 4.20
N ASN A 94 6.60 0.76 3.08
CA ASN A 94 6.83 -0.33 2.15
C ASN A 94 8.34 -0.59 1.97
N LEU A 95 8.72 -1.86 2.00
CA LEU A 95 10.08 -2.32 1.75
C LEU A 95 10.04 -3.55 0.86
N GLY A 96 10.56 -3.46 -0.36
CA GLY A 96 10.51 -4.58 -1.31
C GLY A 96 11.72 -5.51 -1.19
N ALA A 97 11.50 -6.84 -1.29
CA ALA A 97 12.57 -7.79 -1.61
C ALA A 97 12.89 -7.81 -3.12
N ARG A 98 11.98 -7.29 -3.92
CA ARG A 98 12.11 -7.06 -5.36
C ARG A 98 11.72 -5.61 -5.66
N ASP A 99 12.10 -5.11 -6.82
CA ASP A 99 11.57 -3.84 -7.33
C ASP A 99 10.04 -3.95 -7.47
N PHE A 100 9.34 -2.87 -7.17
CA PHE A 100 7.89 -2.81 -7.28
C PHE A 100 7.43 -1.43 -7.72
N ILE A 101 6.19 -1.33 -8.19
CA ILE A 101 5.59 -0.08 -8.62
C ILE A 101 4.37 0.22 -7.74
N LEU A 102 4.29 1.45 -7.25
CA LEU A 102 3.14 2.01 -6.56
C LEU A 102 2.34 2.88 -7.52
N LEU A 103 1.04 2.63 -7.64
CA LEU A 103 0.08 3.50 -8.30
C LEU A 103 -0.57 4.39 -7.25
N LEU A 104 -0.27 5.69 -7.31
CA LEU A 104 -0.59 6.63 -6.25
C LEU A 104 -1.45 7.79 -6.74
N ALA A 105 -2.35 8.26 -5.88
CA ALA A 105 -3.09 9.50 -6.02
C ALA A 105 -3.14 10.22 -4.66
N LYS A 106 -3.71 11.43 -4.59
CA LYS A 106 -3.85 12.18 -3.35
C LYS A 106 -5.30 12.21 -2.88
N ARG A 107 -5.52 12.18 -1.58
CA ARG A 107 -6.87 12.27 -1.00
C ARG A 107 -7.61 13.55 -1.41
N GLU A 108 -6.90 14.65 -1.57
CA GLU A 108 -7.46 15.93 -2.03
C GLU A 108 -7.97 15.91 -3.48
N GLN A 109 -7.60 14.89 -4.27
CA GLN A 109 -8.10 14.68 -5.64
C GLN A 109 -9.47 13.97 -5.67
N ILE A 110 -9.96 13.52 -4.52
CA ILE A 110 -11.32 12.99 -4.41
C ILE A 110 -12.31 14.16 -4.39
N VAL A 111 -13.15 14.28 -5.42
CA VAL A 111 -14.19 15.27 -5.54
C VAL A 111 -15.55 14.55 -5.58
N ASP A 112 -16.45 14.90 -4.68
CA ASP A 112 -17.78 14.27 -4.57
C ASP A 112 -17.74 12.73 -4.52
N GLY A 113 -16.75 12.19 -3.80
CA GLY A 113 -16.54 10.75 -3.66
C GLY A 113 -15.95 10.07 -4.90
N LYS A 114 -15.51 10.81 -5.90
CA LYS A 114 -14.93 10.28 -7.14
C LYS A 114 -13.50 10.76 -7.34
N LEU A 115 -12.69 9.91 -8.00
CA LEU A 115 -11.34 10.24 -8.44
C LEU A 115 -11.15 9.73 -9.88
N ASP A 116 -10.72 10.61 -10.78
CA ASP A 116 -10.36 10.25 -12.15
C ASP A 116 -8.98 9.56 -12.17
N THR A 117 -8.93 8.36 -12.69
CA THR A 117 -7.69 7.56 -12.79
C THR A 117 -6.61 8.21 -13.65
N ALA A 118 -6.95 9.18 -14.50
CA ALA A 118 -5.97 9.98 -15.23
C ALA A 118 -5.05 10.81 -14.30
N GLN A 119 -5.44 11.01 -13.03
CA GLN A 119 -4.65 11.72 -12.02
C GLN A 119 -3.64 10.81 -11.29
N VAL A 120 -3.76 9.50 -11.46
CA VAL A 120 -2.87 8.51 -10.83
C VAL A 120 -1.48 8.59 -11.45
N LYS A 121 -0.45 8.56 -10.60
CA LYS A 121 0.96 8.46 -11.00
C LYS A 121 1.54 7.12 -10.58
N ALA A 122 2.46 6.61 -11.38
CA ALA A 122 3.20 5.39 -11.11
C ALA A 122 4.61 5.72 -10.61
N PHE A 123 5.05 5.04 -9.54
CA PHE A 123 6.38 5.23 -8.94
C PHE A 123 7.04 3.87 -8.71
N ARG A 124 8.22 3.67 -9.31
CA ARG A 124 9.05 2.49 -9.09
C ARG A 124 9.92 2.69 -7.87
N ALA A 125 9.87 1.74 -6.95
CA ALA A 125 10.76 1.61 -5.80
C ALA A 125 11.72 0.44 -6.03
N PRO A 126 13.05 0.67 -5.96
CA PRO A 126 14.04 -0.41 -6.01
C PRO A 126 13.94 -1.33 -4.80
N ALA A 127 14.33 -2.61 -4.97
CA ALA A 127 14.50 -3.54 -3.87
C ALA A 127 15.39 -2.95 -2.76
N GLY A 128 15.06 -3.23 -1.50
CA GLY A 128 15.78 -2.73 -0.33
C GLY A 128 15.55 -1.25 0.01
N THR A 129 14.73 -0.53 -0.75
CA THR A 129 14.39 0.87 -0.46
C THR A 129 13.20 0.95 0.47
N LEU A 130 13.38 1.55 1.65
CA LEU A 130 12.28 1.83 2.59
C LEU A 130 11.54 3.10 2.15
N VAL A 131 10.27 2.95 1.84
CA VAL A 131 9.41 4.02 1.33
C VAL A 131 8.27 4.28 2.31
N GLU A 132 8.09 5.51 2.75
CA GLU A 132 6.91 5.99 3.45
C GLU A 132 5.90 6.52 2.43
N VAL A 133 4.68 6.00 2.43
CA VAL A 133 3.52 6.54 1.72
C VAL A 133 2.67 7.31 2.73
N TYR A 134 2.49 8.61 2.51
CA TYR A 134 1.80 9.48 3.48
C TYR A 134 0.32 9.13 3.66
N ALA A 135 -0.22 9.38 4.86
CA ALA A 135 -1.65 9.20 5.16
C ALA A 135 -2.60 10.01 4.24
N THR A 136 -2.07 11.01 3.54
CA THR A 136 -2.78 11.81 2.53
C THR A 136 -2.69 11.23 1.12
N THR A 137 -1.99 10.12 0.95
CA THR A 137 -1.76 9.45 -0.34
C THR A 137 -2.61 8.20 -0.44
N LEU A 138 -3.30 8.09 -1.55
CA LEU A 138 -4.03 6.89 -1.94
C LEU A 138 -3.08 5.92 -2.61
N HIS A 139 -3.16 4.65 -2.21
CA HIS A 139 -2.36 3.54 -2.73
C HIS A 139 -3.22 2.27 -2.76
N TYR A 140 -2.70 1.19 -3.31
CA TYR A 140 -3.31 -0.13 -3.24
C TYR A 140 -2.24 -1.21 -3.44
N THR A 141 -2.66 -2.41 -3.85
CA THR A 141 -1.76 -3.52 -4.19
C THR A 141 -0.64 -3.05 -5.11
N PRO A 142 0.63 -3.28 -4.76
CA PRO A 142 1.75 -2.95 -5.65
C PRO A 142 1.64 -3.67 -6.99
N CYS A 143 2.30 -3.10 -8.01
CA CYS A 143 2.45 -3.75 -9.29
C CYS A 143 3.87 -4.31 -9.45
N MET A 144 3.97 -5.40 -10.19
CA MET A 144 5.25 -6.02 -10.54
C MET A 144 6.00 -5.20 -11.58
N VAL A 145 7.33 -5.37 -11.63
CA VAL A 145 8.22 -4.75 -12.62
C VAL A 145 8.53 -5.72 -13.75
N ASP A 146 8.51 -7.01 -13.45
CA ASP A 146 8.76 -8.12 -14.37
C ASP A 146 7.89 -9.34 -13.98
N ASP A 147 7.92 -10.39 -14.80
CA ASP A 147 7.14 -11.62 -14.61
C ASP A 147 7.49 -12.41 -13.33
N GLY A 148 8.53 -12.00 -12.60
CA GLY A 148 8.87 -12.61 -11.31
C GLY A 148 7.96 -12.18 -10.16
N GLY A 149 7.03 -11.26 -10.41
CA GLY A 149 6.11 -10.75 -9.40
C GLY A 149 6.75 -9.73 -8.46
N PHE A 150 6.03 -9.38 -7.40
CA PHE A 150 6.49 -8.47 -6.36
C PHE A 150 6.41 -9.11 -4.97
N GLN A 151 7.30 -8.68 -4.07
CA GLN A 151 7.30 -9.03 -2.64
C GLN A 151 7.56 -7.75 -1.86
N VAL A 152 6.57 -7.29 -1.10
CA VAL A 152 6.61 -6.01 -0.39
C VAL A 152 6.18 -6.20 1.06
N MET A 153 7.07 -5.88 2.01
CA MET A 153 6.70 -5.69 3.41
C MET A 153 5.82 -4.45 3.51
N VAL A 154 4.75 -4.58 4.28
CA VAL A 154 3.81 -3.50 4.58
C VAL A 154 3.79 -3.29 6.09
N ALA A 155 4.24 -2.12 6.55
CA ALA A 155 4.15 -1.73 7.95
C ALA A 155 3.01 -0.72 8.14
N LEU A 156 2.17 -0.97 9.14
CA LEU A 156 1.01 -0.16 9.50
C LEU A 156 0.82 -0.16 11.03
N PRO A 157 0.07 0.81 11.60
CA PRO A 157 -0.38 0.69 12.98
C PRO A 157 -1.14 -0.61 13.22
N ALA A 158 -0.92 -1.21 14.39
CA ALA A 158 -1.56 -2.47 14.76
C ALA A 158 -3.09 -2.40 14.63
N GLY A 159 -3.69 -3.42 14.02
CA GLY A 159 -5.13 -3.51 13.78
C GLY A 159 -5.61 -2.88 12.46
N THR A 160 -4.78 -2.13 11.74
CA THR A 160 -5.12 -1.64 10.39
C THR A 160 -5.37 -2.82 9.44
N ASN A 161 -6.36 -2.69 8.56
CA ASN A 161 -6.83 -3.78 7.66
C ASN A 161 -7.49 -4.97 8.39
N GLY A 162 -7.69 -4.87 9.70
CA GLY A 162 -8.43 -5.85 10.49
C GLY A 162 -9.92 -5.93 10.11
N PRO A 163 -10.68 -6.79 10.78
CA PRO A 163 -12.12 -6.90 10.55
C PRO A 163 -12.83 -5.55 10.69
N ARG A 164 -13.87 -5.31 9.87
CA ARG A 164 -14.72 -4.13 10.03
C ARG A 164 -15.36 -4.18 11.44
N PRO A 165 -15.20 -3.11 12.26
CA PRO A 165 -15.80 -3.08 13.59
C PRO A 165 -17.33 -3.21 13.52
N GLU A 166 -17.94 -3.95 14.44
CA GLU A 166 -19.40 -4.12 14.51
C GLU A 166 -20.12 -2.77 14.61
N ALA A 167 -19.59 -1.84 15.42
CA ALA A 167 -20.12 -0.49 15.56
C ALA A 167 -20.17 0.30 14.24
N ALA A 168 -19.48 -0.13 13.20
CA ALA A 168 -19.55 0.51 11.89
C ALA A 168 -20.88 0.25 11.16
N ALA A 169 -21.72 -0.67 11.65
CA ALA A 169 -23.07 -0.86 11.15
C ALA A 169 -23.96 0.39 11.40
N ASP A 170 -23.73 1.04 12.53
CA ASP A 170 -24.48 2.24 12.96
C ASP A 170 -23.75 3.55 12.66
N MET A 171 -22.69 3.50 11.84
CA MET A 171 -21.90 4.67 11.50
C MET A 171 -22.75 5.66 10.68
N PRO A 172 -22.84 6.93 11.09
CA PRO A 172 -23.61 7.93 10.35
C PRO A 172 -23.01 8.16 8.96
N ALA A 173 -23.89 8.49 8.00
CA ALA A 173 -23.47 8.88 6.65
C ALA A 173 -22.81 10.27 6.68
N ALA A 174 -21.55 10.34 7.06
CA ALA A 174 -20.77 11.57 7.22
C ALA A 174 -19.30 11.35 6.86
N GLY A 175 -18.64 12.41 6.39
CA GLY A 175 -17.23 12.35 5.99
C GLY A 175 -16.97 11.23 4.97
N ASP A 176 -15.96 10.41 5.24
CA ASP A 176 -15.54 9.33 4.34
C ASP A 176 -16.31 8.01 4.58
N SER A 177 -17.45 8.01 5.31
CA SER A 177 -18.20 6.78 5.63
C SER A 177 -18.63 6.00 4.40
N TYR A 178 -18.84 6.66 3.26
CA TYR A 178 -19.26 6.05 1.99
C TYR A 178 -18.26 5.03 1.43
N CYS A 179 -16.98 5.18 1.72
CA CYS A 179 -15.94 4.28 1.23
C CYS A 179 -15.22 3.52 2.36
N TYR A 180 -15.75 3.56 3.60
CA TYR A 180 -15.19 2.82 4.74
C TYR A 180 -15.35 1.32 4.54
N TRP A 181 -14.24 0.58 4.49
CA TRP A 181 -14.22 -0.84 4.15
C TRP A 181 -13.91 -1.77 5.33
N LYS A 182 -12.79 -1.51 6.03
CA LYS A 182 -12.30 -2.30 7.16
C LYS A 182 -11.74 -1.37 8.25
N ALA A 183 -11.27 -1.95 9.37
CA ALA A 183 -10.60 -1.18 10.41
C ALA A 183 -9.48 -0.32 9.82
N ASP A 184 -9.55 1.01 10.03
CA ASP A 184 -8.61 2.02 9.51
C ASP A 184 -8.34 1.91 8.00
N LYS A 185 -9.36 1.55 7.19
CA LYS A 185 -9.25 1.37 5.74
C LYS A 185 -10.46 1.90 5.00
N TRP A 186 -10.21 2.83 4.09
CA TRP A 186 -11.17 3.42 3.14
C TRP A 186 -10.73 3.06 1.72
N VAL A 187 -11.66 2.59 0.89
CA VAL A 187 -11.36 2.05 -0.45
C VAL A 187 -12.27 2.66 -1.50
N LEU A 188 -11.66 3.15 -2.58
CA LEU A 188 -12.33 3.51 -3.82
C LEU A 188 -11.96 2.47 -4.88
N CYS A 189 -12.97 1.84 -5.50
CA CYS A 189 -12.79 0.80 -6.50
C CYS A 189 -13.09 1.31 -7.90
N HIS A 190 -12.40 0.78 -8.90
CA HIS A 190 -12.85 0.84 -10.29
C HIS A 190 -14.01 -0.14 -10.49
N ALA A 191 -14.94 0.18 -11.38
CA ALA A 191 -16.12 -0.66 -11.62
C ALA A 191 -15.77 -2.08 -12.08
N ASP A 192 -14.66 -2.22 -12.82
CA ASP A 192 -14.17 -3.51 -13.35
C ASP A 192 -13.32 -4.28 -12.32
N SER A 193 -13.11 -3.75 -11.12
CA SER A 193 -12.28 -4.42 -10.12
C SER A 193 -13.03 -5.56 -9.42
N PRO A 194 -12.35 -6.67 -9.05
CA PRO A 194 -12.96 -7.72 -8.24
C PRO A 194 -13.54 -7.19 -6.92
N LYS A 195 -12.91 -6.17 -6.34
CA LYS A 195 -13.34 -5.55 -5.08
C LYS A 195 -14.70 -4.83 -5.21
N ALA A 196 -15.01 -4.26 -6.39
CA ALA A 196 -16.32 -3.68 -6.64
C ALA A 196 -17.43 -4.75 -6.60
N ALA A 197 -17.16 -5.95 -7.14
CA ALA A 197 -18.08 -7.09 -7.08
C ALA A 197 -18.32 -7.60 -5.64
N GLU A 198 -17.36 -7.37 -4.71
CA GLU A 198 -17.49 -7.66 -3.28
C GLU A 198 -18.27 -6.57 -2.51
N GLY A 199 -18.75 -5.53 -3.17
CA GLY A 199 -19.46 -4.40 -2.55
C GLY A 199 -18.59 -3.20 -2.18
N GLY A 200 -17.36 -3.15 -2.67
CA GLY A 200 -16.48 -1.98 -2.53
C GLY A 200 -17.07 -0.76 -3.23
N TYR A 201 -16.84 0.43 -2.65
CA TYR A 201 -17.37 1.68 -3.20
C TYR A 201 -16.76 2.01 -4.57
N VAL A 202 -17.57 2.09 -5.62
CA VAL A 202 -17.14 2.46 -6.98
C VAL A 202 -16.91 3.97 -7.05
N GLY A 203 -15.69 4.38 -6.72
CA GLY A 203 -15.26 5.77 -6.66
C GLY A 203 -14.23 6.15 -7.72
N LEU A 204 -13.58 5.19 -8.38
CA LEU A 204 -12.64 5.46 -9.47
C LEU A 204 -13.38 5.58 -10.80
N THR A 205 -13.08 6.65 -11.57
CA THR A 205 -13.61 6.91 -12.89
C THR A 205 -12.48 6.93 -13.93
N GLY A 206 -12.80 6.76 -15.22
CA GLY A 206 -11.82 6.67 -16.28
C GLY A 206 -11.46 5.23 -16.62
N LYS A 207 -10.19 4.93 -16.90
CA LYS A 207 -9.71 3.57 -17.21
C LYS A 207 -9.23 2.85 -15.97
N ASN A 208 -9.49 1.55 -15.86
CA ASN A 208 -8.72 0.73 -14.94
C ASN A 208 -7.30 0.63 -15.51
N LEU A 209 -6.37 1.42 -14.93
CA LEU A 209 -5.00 1.50 -15.46
C LEU A 209 -4.34 0.13 -15.38
N ASP A 210 -3.66 -0.23 -16.45
CA ASP A 210 -2.82 -1.42 -16.55
C ASP A 210 -1.41 -0.98 -16.97
N ILE A 211 -0.43 -1.31 -16.16
CA ILE A 211 0.98 -1.00 -16.41
C ILE A 211 1.73 -2.23 -16.89
N THR A 212 1.14 -3.00 -17.81
CA THR A 212 1.84 -4.11 -18.46
C THR A 212 3.26 -3.69 -18.83
N VAL A 213 4.21 -4.46 -18.34
CA VAL A 213 5.63 -4.26 -18.62
C VAL A 213 5.86 -4.83 -20.02
N ASP A 214 6.23 -3.96 -20.98
CA ASP A 214 6.67 -4.36 -22.32
C ASP A 214 8.07 -5.00 -22.27
#